data_b11c0188d90f7bbdddd8a9a799637c6e
#
_entry.id   b11c0188d90f7bbdddd8a9a799637c6e
#
_cell.length_a   1.000
_cell.length_b   1.000
_cell.length_c   1.000
_cell.angle_alpha   90.00
_cell.angle_beta   90.00
_cell.angle_gamma   90.00
#
_symmetry.space_group_name_H-M   'P 1'
#
loop_
_entity.id
_entity.type
_entity.pdbx_description
1 polymer ?
#
loop_
_entity_poly.entity_id
_entity_poly.type
_entity_poly.pdbx_seq_one_letter_code
_entity_poly.pdbx_strand_id
1 'polypeptide(L)'
;MTTHIRISEVGPRDGLQSISRVMSTDAKKAWIAAEAAAGVTEIEVGSFVPPSLLPQMADTAEIVAFAKTLPGLDVAVLVPNLKGAERAIEAGAHKMSIPFSMSESHSIRNVRKDHAA
;
A
#
# COMPACT_ATOMS: atom_id res chain seq x y z
N MET A 1 -13.08 28.93 9.91
CA MET A 1 -13.09 27.47 9.81
C MET A 1 -11.87 27.02 9.04
N THR A 2 -11.11 26.10 9.59
CA THR A 2 -9.92 25.59 8.95
C THR A 2 -10.24 24.27 8.26
N THR A 3 -9.94 24.16 6.97
CA THR A 3 -10.09 22.92 6.24
C THR A 3 -8.76 22.16 6.31
N HIS A 4 -8.81 20.92 6.75
CA HIS A 4 -7.64 20.06 6.82
C HIS A 4 -7.61 19.13 5.61
N ILE A 5 -6.50 19.17 4.89
CA ILE A 5 -6.25 18.27 3.77
C ILE A 5 -5.12 17.33 4.19
N ARG A 6 -5.33 16.03 4.01
CA ARG A 6 -4.32 15.04 4.29
C ARG A 6 -3.73 14.53 2.98
N ILE A 7 -2.41 14.55 2.91
CA ILE A 7 -1.69 14.02 1.75
C ILE A 7 -1.21 12.62 2.11
N SER A 8 -1.56 11.64 1.28
CA SER A 8 -1.08 10.28 1.42
C SER A 8 0.07 10.07 0.44
N GLU A 9 1.23 9.70 0.96
CA GLU A 9 2.40 9.38 0.14
C GLU A 9 2.28 7.97 -0.40
N VAL A 10 2.34 7.79 -1.71
CA VAL A 10 2.16 6.49 -2.35
C VAL A 10 3.42 5.98 -3.08
N GLY A 11 4.52 6.70 -2.99
CA GLY A 11 5.77 6.31 -3.63
C GLY A 11 6.23 4.90 -3.29
N PRO A 12 6.23 4.51 -2.00
CA PRO A 12 6.64 3.16 -1.61
C PRO A 12 5.73 2.05 -2.13
N ARG A 13 4.48 2.34 -2.45
CA ARG A 13 3.57 1.37 -3.07
C ARG A 13 3.51 1.56 -4.58
N ASP A 14 2.95 2.66 -5.05
CA ASP A 14 2.68 2.87 -6.47
C ASP A 14 3.97 3.02 -7.29
N GLY A 15 4.91 3.79 -6.77
CA GLY A 15 6.18 3.99 -7.45
C GLY A 15 6.97 2.69 -7.60
N LEU A 16 7.09 1.92 -6.53
CA LEU A 16 7.85 0.66 -6.56
C LEU A 16 7.11 -0.47 -7.27
N GLN A 17 5.80 -0.49 -7.21
CA GLN A 17 4.99 -1.49 -7.89
C GLN A 17 5.10 -1.37 -9.41
N SER A 18 5.33 -0.16 -9.90
CA SER A 18 5.34 0.15 -11.34
C SER A 18 6.66 -0.18 -12.03
N ILE A 19 7.70 -0.55 -11.30
CA ILE A 19 9.01 -0.87 -11.88
C ILE A 19 9.33 -2.36 -11.72
N SER A 20 10.16 -2.88 -12.62
CA SER A 20 10.55 -4.29 -12.58
C SER A 20 11.59 -4.60 -11.51
N ARG A 21 12.30 -3.59 -11.03
CA ARG A 21 13.30 -3.74 -9.98
C ARG A 21 12.65 -3.94 -8.63
N VAL A 22 13.23 -4.84 -7.83
CA VAL A 22 12.77 -5.07 -6.46
C VAL A 22 13.69 -4.31 -5.50
N MET A 23 13.12 -3.34 -4.79
CA MET A 23 13.87 -2.63 -3.74
C MET A 23 13.96 -3.53 -2.51
N SER A 24 15.12 -3.55 -1.86
CA SER A 24 15.30 -4.34 -0.64
C SER A 24 14.37 -3.86 0.47
N THR A 25 14.00 -4.77 1.35
CA THR A 25 13.17 -4.46 2.51
C THR A 25 13.81 -3.38 3.38
N ASP A 26 15.12 -3.47 3.61
CA ASP A 26 15.84 -2.48 4.42
C ASP A 26 15.83 -1.10 3.78
N ALA A 27 15.98 -1.01 2.46
CA ALA A 27 15.91 0.27 1.76
C ALA A 27 14.51 0.88 1.84
N LYS A 28 13.46 0.07 1.74
CA LYS A 28 12.08 0.53 1.92
C LYS A 28 11.85 1.08 3.33
N LYS A 29 12.35 0.37 4.34
CA LYS A 29 12.24 0.82 5.75
C LYS A 29 12.94 2.16 5.95
N ALA A 30 14.14 2.32 5.40
CA ALA A 30 14.88 3.58 5.51
C ALA A 30 14.13 4.73 4.83
N TRP A 31 13.56 4.49 3.67
CA TRP A 31 12.76 5.49 2.94
C TRP A 31 11.53 5.91 3.76
N ILE A 32 10.77 4.95 4.24
CA ILE A 32 9.56 5.21 5.03
C ILE A 32 9.91 5.97 6.32
N ALA A 33 10.96 5.58 7.00
CA ALA A 33 11.42 6.27 8.20
C ALA A 33 11.83 7.72 7.90
N ALA A 34 12.52 7.96 6.79
CA ALA A 34 12.91 9.31 6.38
C ALA A 34 11.70 10.18 6.06
N GLU A 35 10.68 9.65 5.38
CA GLU A 35 9.45 10.39 5.09
C GLU A 35 8.69 10.73 6.36
N ALA A 36 8.57 9.77 7.28
CA ALA A 36 7.91 10.02 8.57
C ALA A 36 8.66 11.09 9.37
N ALA A 37 9.99 11.06 9.37
CA ALA A 37 10.81 12.07 10.04
C ALA A 37 10.65 13.45 9.39
N ALA A 38 10.36 13.51 8.10
CA ALA A 38 10.12 14.76 7.37
C ALA A 38 8.71 15.32 7.60
N GLY A 39 7.84 14.63 8.35
CA GLY A 39 6.51 15.11 8.69
C GLY A 39 5.36 14.49 7.90
N VAL A 40 5.62 13.48 7.10
CA VAL A 40 4.57 12.74 6.39
C VAL A 40 3.77 11.92 7.41
N THR A 41 2.44 12.07 7.40
CA THR A 41 1.57 11.43 8.40
C THR A 41 0.79 10.24 7.88
N GLU A 42 0.79 10.01 6.58
CA GLU A 42 0.16 8.83 5.99
C GLU A 42 0.99 8.35 4.82
N ILE A 43 1.33 7.07 4.82
CA ILE A 43 2.08 6.43 3.74
C ILE A 43 1.39 5.14 3.34
N GLU A 44 1.17 4.98 2.04
CA GLU A 44 0.76 3.69 1.46
C GLU A 44 2.02 2.87 1.22
N VAL A 45 2.28 1.94 2.14
CA VAL A 45 3.60 1.29 2.26
C VAL A 45 3.77 0.04 1.39
N GLY A 46 2.68 -0.47 0.86
CA GLY A 46 2.73 -1.66 0.02
C GLY A 46 1.34 -2.11 -0.41
N SER A 47 1.28 -3.25 -1.06
CA SER A 47 0.01 -3.86 -1.47
C SER A 47 0.00 -5.35 -1.17
N PHE A 48 -1.18 -5.86 -0.82
CA PHE A 48 -1.38 -7.29 -0.58
C PHE A 48 -1.90 -7.98 -1.84
N VAL A 49 -1.06 -7.98 -2.86
CA VAL A 49 -1.29 -8.77 -4.08
C VAL A 49 -0.47 -10.06 -3.99
N PRO A 50 -0.83 -11.12 -4.72
CA PRO A 50 -0.02 -12.34 -4.70
C PRO A 50 1.44 -12.05 -5.07
N PRO A 51 2.42 -12.52 -4.26
CA PRO A 51 3.84 -12.28 -4.54
C PRO A 51 4.31 -12.80 -5.90
N SER A 52 3.63 -13.83 -6.43
CA SER A 52 3.92 -14.36 -7.75
C SER A 52 3.62 -13.35 -8.87
N LEU A 53 2.69 -12.42 -8.64
CA LEU A 53 2.33 -11.38 -9.60
C LEU A 53 3.17 -10.12 -9.43
N LEU A 54 3.46 -9.73 -8.17
CA LEU A 54 4.22 -8.54 -7.85
C LEU A 54 5.26 -8.84 -6.77
N PRO A 55 6.40 -9.43 -7.15
CA PRO A 55 7.48 -9.70 -6.18
C PRO A 55 7.98 -8.45 -5.49
N GLN A 56 7.82 -7.27 -6.11
CA GLN A 56 8.19 -5.98 -5.50
C GLN A 56 7.43 -5.70 -4.20
N MET A 57 6.25 -6.31 -4.03
CA MET A 57 5.38 -6.09 -2.87
C MET A 57 5.31 -7.32 -1.95
N ALA A 58 6.19 -8.31 -2.15
CA ALA A 58 6.15 -9.56 -1.38
C ALA A 58 6.41 -9.35 0.12
N ASP A 59 7.12 -8.29 0.49
CA ASP A 59 7.49 -7.97 1.87
C ASP A 59 6.51 -7.03 2.57
N THR A 60 5.32 -6.81 2.02
CA THR A 60 4.38 -5.81 2.55
C THR A 60 4.03 -6.04 4.02
N ALA A 61 3.81 -7.28 4.46
CA ALA A 61 3.50 -7.55 5.86
C ALA A 61 4.63 -7.11 6.81
N GLU A 62 5.88 -7.35 6.43
CA GLU A 62 7.04 -6.92 7.22
C GLU A 62 7.18 -5.40 7.22
N ILE A 63 6.93 -4.77 6.10
CA ILE A 63 6.96 -3.31 5.99
C ILE A 63 5.87 -2.67 6.85
N VAL A 64 4.66 -3.23 6.85
CA VAL A 64 3.57 -2.75 7.72
C VAL A 64 3.99 -2.85 9.19
N ALA A 65 4.54 -3.97 9.61
CA ALA A 65 5.00 -4.14 10.99
C ALA A 65 6.03 -3.09 11.39
N PHE A 66 6.99 -2.81 10.52
CA PHE A 66 7.98 -1.76 10.75
C PHE A 66 7.34 -0.37 10.80
N ALA A 67 6.52 -0.02 9.82
CA ALA A 67 5.91 1.31 9.72
C ALA A 67 5.03 1.62 10.92
N LYS A 68 4.39 0.63 11.49
CA LYS A 68 3.57 0.79 12.70
C LYS A 68 4.37 1.19 13.94
N THR A 69 5.68 0.98 13.93
CA THR A 69 6.54 1.42 15.04
C THR A 69 6.84 2.92 14.99
N LEU A 70 6.56 3.58 13.87
CA LEU A 70 6.85 5.00 13.69
C LEU A 70 5.70 5.84 14.26
N PRO A 71 5.98 6.68 15.27
CA PRO A 71 4.91 7.44 15.92
C PRO A 71 4.27 8.46 14.98
N GLY A 72 2.95 8.59 15.07
CA GLY A 72 2.19 9.57 14.30
C GLY A 72 1.97 9.22 12.83
N LEU A 73 2.40 8.03 12.38
CA LEU A 73 2.23 7.60 11.02
C LEU A 73 1.01 6.67 10.87
N ASP A 74 0.12 7.01 9.96
CA ASP A 74 -0.95 6.11 9.54
C ASP A 74 -0.46 5.25 8.38
N VAL A 75 -0.53 3.96 8.56
CA VAL A 75 -0.02 2.96 7.62
C VAL A 75 -1.15 2.47 6.73
N ALA A 76 -1.08 2.79 5.45
CA ALA A 76 -2.05 2.37 4.45
C ALA A 76 -1.48 1.30 3.53
N VAL A 77 -2.34 0.45 3.00
CA VAL A 77 -1.98 -0.56 2.02
C VAL A 77 -3.06 -0.67 0.94
N LEU A 78 -2.67 -1.09 -0.25
CA LEU A 78 -3.60 -1.39 -1.32
C LEU A 78 -4.02 -2.86 -1.22
N VAL A 79 -5.31 -3.12 -1.34
CA VAL A 79 -5.86 -4.50 -1.34
C VAL A 79 -6.73 -4.69 -2.58
N PRO A 80 -6.43 -5.69 -3.42
CA PRO A 80 -7.18 -5.91 -4.66
C PRO A 80 -8.43 -6.76 -4.47
N ASN A 81 -8.57 -7.46 -3.34
CA ASN A 81 -9.64 -8.43 -3.11
C ASN A 81 -9.80 -8.73 -1.62
N LEU A 82 -10.78 -9.58 -1.30
CA LEU A 82 -11.05 -9.97 0.08
C LEU A 82 -9.85 -10.61 0.77
N LYS A 83 -9.14 -11.49 0.08
CA LYS A 83 -7.96 -12.16 0.65
C LYS A 83 -6.87 -11.15 1.02
N GLY A 84 -6.65 -10.16 0.17
CA GLY A 84 -5.74 -9.06 0.46
C GLY A 84 -6.20 -8.25 1.68
N ALA A 85 -7.49 -7.99 1.79
CA ALA A 85 -8.06 -7.29 2.94
C ALA A 85 -7.86 -8.07 4.24
N GLU A 86 -8.06 -9.38 4.22
CA GLU A 86 -7.81 -10.23 5.38
C GLU A 86 -6.34 -10.16 5.81
N ARG A 87 -5.41 -10.20 4.85
CA ARG A 87 -3.98 -10.08 5.14
C ARG A 87 -3.62 -8.71 5.71
N ALA A 88 -4.27 -7.65 5.21
CA ALA A 88 -4.06 -6.30 5.72
C ALA A 88 -4.52 -6.17 7.18
N ILE A 89 -5.66 -6.74 7.51
CA ILE A 89 -6.18 -6.75 8.88
C ILE A 89 -5.23 -7.54 9.79
N GLU A 90 -4.80 -8.71 9.35
CA GLU A 90 -3.87 -9.55 10.10
C GLU A 90 -2.54 -8.83 10.37
N ALA A 91 -2.03 -8.09 9.37
CA ALA A 91 -0.81 -7.30 9.54
C ALA A 91 -1.02 -6.06 10.40
N GLY A 92 -2.26 -5.64 10.60
CA GLY A 92 -2.60 -4.49 11.44
C GLY A 92 -2.48 -3.14 10.73
N ALA A 93 -2.66 -3.09 9.42
CA ALA A 93 -2.69 -1.83 8.67
C ALA A 93 -3.81 -0.93 9.19
N HIS A 94 -3.56 0.38 9.22
CA HIS A 94 -4.55 1.33 9.72
C HIS A 94 -5.61 1.67 8.66
N LYS A 95 -5.25 1.56 7.39
CA LYS A 95 -6.13 1.96 6.28
C LYS A 95 -5.91 1.02 5.10
N MET A 96 -7.00 0.69 4.42
CA MET A 96 -6.95 -0.10 3.18
C MET A 96 -7.49 0.73 2.04
N SER A 97 -6.76 0.74 0.91
CA SER A 97 -7.21 1.34 -0.34
C SER A 97 -7.69 0.23 -1.27
N ILE A 98 -8.93 0.34 -1.73
CA ILE A 98 -9.54 -0.66 -2.60
C ILE A 98 -9.70 -0.03 -3.99
N PRO A 99 -8.99 -0.55 -5.03
CA PRO A 99 -9.13 0.03 -6.36
C PRO A 99 -10.47 -0.35 -6.99
N PHE A 100 -11.10 0.62 -7.61
CA PHE A 100 -12.32 0.44 -8.39
C PHE A 100 -12.18 1.16 -9.72
N SER A 101 -12.28 0.43 -10.82
CA SER A 101 -12.18 1.00 -12.16
C SER A 101 -13.58 1.31 -12.69
N MET A 102 -13.78 2.54 -13.17
CA MET A 102 -15.07 2.95 -13.75
C MET A 102 -15.37 2.18 -15.04
N SER A 103 -14.35 1.82 -15.80
CA SER A 103 -14.48 0.98 -17.00
C SER A 103 -14.50 -0.50 -16.60
N GLU A 104 -15.51 -1.25 -17.06
CA GLU A 104 -15.61 -2.67 -16.78
C GLU A 104 -14.43 -3.46 -17.36
N SER A 105 -14.00 -3.13 -18.58
CA SER A 105 -12.86 -3.81 -19.19
C SER A 105 -11.55 -3.54 -18.44
N HIS A 106 -11.36 -2.35 -17.90
CA HIS A 106 -10.21 -2.04 -17.05
C HIS A 106 -10.31 -2.81 -15.71
N SER A 107 -11.50 -2.88 -15.12
CA SER A 107 -11.73 -3.62 -13.88
C SER A 107 -11.37 -5.10 -14.06
N ILE A 108 -11.81 -5.72 -15.15
CA ILE A 108 -11.50 -7.12 -15.45
C ILE A 108 -10.00 -7.31 -15.60
N ARG A 109 -9.28 -6.43 -16.31
CA ARG A 109 -7.84 -6.53 -16.52
C ARG A 109 -7.03 -6.25 -15.25
N ASN A 110 -7.48 -5.29 -14.43
CA ASN A 110 -6.74 -4.83 -13.26
C ASN A 110 -6.96 -5.72 -12.04
N VAL A 111 -8.21 -6.07 -11.75
CA VAL A 111 -8.57 -6.84 -10.55
C VAL A 111 -9.26 -8.17 -10.88
N ARG A 112 -9.40 -8.51 -12.16
CA ARG A 112 -10.03 -9.73 -12.67
C ARG A 112 -11.48 -9.88 -12.21
N LYS A 113 -12.19 -8.74 -12.08
CA LYS A 113 -13.58 -8.70 -11.64
C LYS A 113 -14.35 -7.66 -12.44
N ASP A 114 -15.60 -7.94 -12.71
CA ASP A 114 -16.52 -6.93 -13.21
C ASP A 114 -17.05 -6.10 -12.03
N HIS A 115 -17.94 -5.14 -12.34
CA HIS A 115 -18.45 -4.24 -11.28
C HIS A 115 -19.41 -4.93 -10.31
N ALA A 116 -19.96 -6.07 -10.68
CA ALA A 116 -20.87 -6.82 -9.82
C ALA A 116 -20.17 -7.75 -8.83
N ALA A 117 -18.93 -8.07 -9.09
CA ALA A 117 -18.18 -9.04 -8.28
C ALA A 117 -17.56 -8.47 -7.02
#